data_c3584a5194446604f173efbf5e0ca4e9
#
_entry.id   c3584a5194446604f173efbf5e0ca4e9
#
_cell.length_a   1.000
_cell.length_b   1.000
_cell.length_c   1.000
_cell.angle_alpha   90.00
_cell.angle_beta   90.00
_cell.angle_gamma   90.00
#
_symmetry.space_group_name_H-M   'P 1'
#
loop_
_entity.id
_entity.type
_entity.pdbx_description
1 polymer ?
#
loop_
_entity_poly.entity_id
_entity_poly.type
_entity_poly.pdbx_seq_one_letter_code
_entity_poly.pdbx_strand_id
1 'polypeptide(L)'
;MVDRSAIEQLVQHYPFPAMGHSLAAIGAQLTIGLNGAEVAVQVALGFPAASVKTTIEKDLAALIRPLDGVGTVQVEVVWTIGGSSDVQQHRTLEKVKNIVAVASGKGGVGKSTTAVNLALALLAEGAKVGLLDADIYGPSQQMMLGVAPEQRPDQHDEQYLLPVAAQGLKTMSMGYLTTDKTPVVWRGPMAGGALKQLLTQTWWGDLDYLIIDMPPGTGDIQLTLSQSVSLSGAVIVTTPQDIALIDAQKGVEMFRKVQVPVLGVVENMAIHICSECGHREALFGEGGGERIARDYSMPLLGSLPLSLQIRQQLDAGNPTVAAEPDGAIAGLYREIARATTAQLALRVASASAQAIPNIVIKAD
;
A
#
# COMPACT_ATOMS: atom_id res chain seq x y z
N MET A 1 -43.43 -3.97 -4.91
CA MET A 1 -42.67 -2.70 -4.92
C MET A 1 -41.24 -3.05 -4.47
N VAL A 2 -40.24 -2.58 -5.16
CA VAL A 2 -38.85 -2.89 -4.82
C VAL A 2 -38.53 -2.35 -3.43
N ASP A 3 -38.01 -3.20 -2.55
CA ASP A 3 -37.62 -2.80 -1.20
C ASP A 3 -36.17 -2.31 -1.18
N ARG A 4 -36.00 -0.96 -1.05
CA ARG A 4 -34.71 -0.31 -0.97
C ARG A 4 -33.89 -0.80 0.23
N SER A 5 -34.54 -1.02 1.38
CA SER A 5 -33.84 -1.41 2.62
C SER A 5 -33.24 -2.82 2.49
N ALA A 6 -33.99 -3.73 1.84
CA ALA A 6 -33.51 -5.08 1.56
C ALA A 6 -32.26 -5.06 0.66
N ILE A 7 -32.25 -4.22 -0.39
CA ILE A 7 -31.11 -4.05 -1.28
C ILE A 7 -29.91 -3.50 -0.50
N GLU A 8 -30.14 -2.46 0.30
CA GLU A 8 -29.07 -1.81 1.08
C GLU A 8 -28.41 -2.80 2.04
N GLN A 9 -29.22 -3.55 2.81
CA GLN A 9 -28.70 -4.56 3.73
C GLN A 9 -27.90 -5.66 2.99
N LEU A 10 -28.42 -6.14 1.88
CA LEU A 10 -27.77 -7.17 1.07
C LEU A 10 -26.40 -6.68 0.55
N VAL A 11 -26.32 -5.46 0.01
CA VAL A 11 -25.09 -4.88 -0.51
C VAL A 11 -24.11 -4.59 0.63
N GLN A 12 -24.56 -4.03 1.75
CA GLN A 12 -23.70 -3.74 2.92
C GLN A 12 -23.04 -4.99 3.48
N HIS A 13 -23.73 -6.14 3.49
CA HIS A 13 -23.22 -7.41 4.00
C HIS A 13 -22.42 -8.22 2.98
N TYR A 14 -22.36 -7.78 1.72
CA TYR A 14 -21.56 -8.48 0.70
C TYR A 14 -20.08 -8.54 1.13
N PRO A 15 -19.48 -9.74 1.18
CA PRO A 15 -18.08 -9.90 1.57
C PRO A 15 -17.17 -9.39 0.46
N PHE A 16 -16.31 -8.43 0.77
CA PHE A 16 -15.33 -7.93 -0.19
C PHE A 16 -14.32 -9.03 -0.52
N PRO A 17 -14.05 -9.29 -1.82
CA PRO A 17 -13.17 -10.38 -2.24
C PRO A 17 -11.80 -10.35 -1.56
N ALA A 18 -11.38 -11.51 -1.04
CA ALA A 18 -10.09 -11.78 -0.42
C ALA A 18 -9.78 -10.99 0.88
N MET A 19 -10.71 -10.17 1.40
CA MET A 19 -10.47 -9.41 2.64
C MET A 19 -11.25 -9.93 3.85
N GLY A 20 -12.24 -10.80 3.65
CA GLY A 20 -13.07 -11.34 4.73
C GLY A 20 -13.95 -10.33 5.46
N HIS A 21 -14.01 -9.09 4.97
CA HIS A 21 -14.81 -7.99 5.53
C HIS A 21 -15.96 -7.63 4.59
N SER A 22 -17.09 -7.21 5.14
CA SER A 22 -18.23 -6.73 4.34
C SER A 22 -17.94 -5.34 3.73
N LEU A 23 -18.69 -4.95 2.69
CA LEU A 23 -18.60 -3.61 2.11
C LEU A 23 -18.82 -2.52 3.17
N ALA A 24 -19.75 -2.72 4.10
CA ALA A 24 -19.95 -1.80 5.22
C ALA A 24 -18.70 -1.71 6.11
N ALA A 25 -18.06 -2.83 6.43
CA ALA A 25 -16.89 -2.87 7.31
C ALA A 25 -15.65 -2.21 6.71
N ILE A 26 -15.55 -2.15 5.38
CA ILE A 26 -14.47 -1.42 4.68
C ILE A 26 -14.84 0.03 4.34
N GLY A 27 -15.97 0.54 4.86
CA GLY A 27 -16.39 1.93 4.71
C GLY A 27 -16.92 2.30 3.33
N ALA A 28 -17.41 1.32 2.53
CA ALA A 28 -18.01 1.60 1.23
C ALA A 28 -19.26 2.47 1.36
N GLN A 29 -19.38 3.49 0.52
CA GLN A 29 -20.57 4.34 0.43
C GLN A 29 -21.50 3.82 -0.65
N LEU A 30 -22.81 3.77 -0.35
CA LEU A 30 -23.81 3.24 -1.26
C LEU A 30 -24.76 4.34 -1.75
N THR A 31 -25.01 4.35 -3.05
CA THR A 31 -26.09 5.12 -3.66
C THR A 31 -27.01 4.17 -4.41
N ILE A 32 -28.32 4.17 -4.06
CA ILE A 32 -29.32 3.30 -4.66
C ILE A 32 -30.36 4.18 -5.35
N GLY A 33 -30.53 4.01 -6.64
CA GLY A 33 -31.57 4.61 -7.45
C GLY A 33 -32.63 3.56 -7.81
N LEU A 34 -33.90 3.90 -7.64
CA LEU A 34 -35.04 3.04 -8.01
C LEU A 34 -35.92 3.81 -9.01
N ASN A 35 -36.21 3.17 -10.15
CA ASN A 35 -37.16 3.69 -11.16
C ASN A 35 -38.08 2.54 -11.59
N GLY A 36 -39.24 2.43 -10.94
CA GLY A 36 -40.16 1.30 -11.11
C GLY A 36 -39.50 -0.03 -10.75
N ALA A 37 -39.26 -0.89 -11.71
CA ALA A 37 -38.58 -2.17 -11.54
C ALA A 37 -37.06 -2.10 -11.83
N GLU A 38 -36.57 -0.94 -12.23
CA GLU A 38 -35.14 -0.72 -12.50
C GLU A 38 -34.38 -0.34 -11.21
N VAL A 39 -33.29 -1.04 -10.94
CA VAL A 39 -32.42 -0.84 -9.78
C VAL A 39 -31.05 -0.44 -10.27
N ALA A 40 -30.55 0.73 -9.84
CA ALA A 40 -29.20 1.19 -10.04
C ALA A 40 -28.49 1.28 -8.68
N VAL A 41 -27.36 0.59 -8.53
CA VAL A 41 -26.54 0.61 -7.32
C VAL A 41 -25.14 1.09 -7.66
N GLN A 42 -24.69 2.16 -7.00
CA GLN A 42 -23.31 2.59 -7.04
C GLN A 42 -22.63 2.30 -5.71
N VAL A 43 -21.50 1.58 -5.76
CA VAL A 43 -20.66 1.29 -4.62
C VAL A 43 -19.40 2.14 -4.74
N ALA A 44 -19.22 3.11 -3.87
CA ALA A 44 -18.05 3.98 -3.86
C ALA A 44 -17.07 3.53 -2.76
N LEU A 45 -15.87 3.14 -3.18
CA LEU A 45 -14.77 2.72 -2.31
C LEU A 45 -13.83 3.90 -2.02
N GLY A 46 -13.19 3.91 -0.85
CA GLY A 46 -12.13 4.86 -0.49
C GLY A 46 -10.73 4.48 -1.02
N PHE A 47 -10.63 3.40 -1.79
CA PHE A 47 -9.37 2.82 -2.26
C PHE A 47 -9.53 2.15 -3.63
N PRO A 48 -8.45 1.98 -4.41
CA PRO A 48 -8.50 1.42 -5.75
C PRO A 48 -8.74 -0.10 -5.72
N ALA A 49 -9.57 -0.61 -6.64
CA ALA A 49 -9.99 -2.01 -6.67
C ALA A 49 -10.29 -2.51 -8.10
N ALA A 50 -9.49 -2.10 -9.09
CA ALA A 50 -9.74 -2.38 -10.50
C ALA A 50 -9.85 -3.89 -10.79
N SER A 51 -9.00 -4.70 -10.17
CA SER A 51 -8.95 -6.15 -10.42
C SER A 51 -10.19 -6.92 -9.96
N VAL A 52 -10.93 -6.40 -8.97
CA VAL A 52 -12.12 -7.05 -8.41
C VAL A 52 -13.43 -6.33 -8.76
N LYS A 53 -13.35 -5.17 -9.42
CA LYS A 53 -14.49 -4.35 -9.81
C LYS A 53 -15.59 -5.17 -10.51
N THR A 54 -15.24 -5.81 -11.61
CA THR A 54 -16.20 -6.57 -12.44
C THR A 54 -16.80 -7.75 -11.68
N THR A 55 -16.05 -8.39 -10.80
CA THR A 55 -16.54 -9.49 -9.95
C THR A 55 -17.59 -8.97 -8.99
N ILE A 56 -17.32 -7.89 -8.26
CA ILE A 56 -18.24 -7.27 -7.33
C ILE A 56 -19.54 -6.83 -8.05
N GLU A 57 -19.41 -6.19 -9.21
CA GLU A 57 -20.55 -5.73 -10.02
C GLU A 57 -21.46 -6.89 -10.43
N LYS A 58 -20.89 -8.00 -10.92
CA LYS A 58 -21.63 -9.20 -11.32
C LYS A 58 -22.29 -9.90 -10.14
N ASP A 59 -21.56 -10.08 -9.05
CA ASP A 59 -22.06 -10.78 -7.87
C ASP A 59 -23.20 -10.01 -7.21
N LEU A 60 -23.06 -8.71 -7.04
CA LEU A 60 -24.12 -7.86 -6.48
C LEU A 60 -25.35 -7.83 -7.39
N ALA A 61 -25.16 -7.73 -8.70
CA ALA A 61 -26.28 -7.81 -9.64
C ALA A 61 -27.00 -9.17 -9.57
N ALA A 62 -26.27 -10.27 -9.41
CA ALA A 62 -26.84 -11.60 -9.24
C ALA A 62 -27.61 -11.76 -7.93
N LEU A 63 -27.13 -11.13 -6.85
CA LEU A 63 -27.80 -11.14 -5.54
C LEU A 63 -29.07 -10.28 -5.50
N ILE A 64 -29.12 -9.17 -6.25
CA ILE A 64 -30.23 -8.23 -6.24
C ILE A 64 -31.37 -8.70 -7.17
N ARG A 65 -31.07 -9.34 -8.32
CA ARG A 65 -32.04 -9.77 -9.31
C ARG A 65 -33.21 -10.64 -8.78
N PRO A 66 -32.99 -11.56 -7.81
CA PRO A 66 -34.06 -12.42 -7.30
C PRO A 66 -35.06 -11.70 -6.38
N LEU A 67 -34.82 -10.45 -5.99
CA LEU A 67 -35.69 -9.71 -5.08
C LEU A 67 -37.00 -9.34 -5.75
N ASP A 68 -38.11 -9.39 -4.98
CA ASP A 68 -39.45 -9.13 -5.46
C ASP A 68 -39.61 -7.74 -6.08
N GLY A 69 -40.14 -7.67 -7.28
CA GLY A 69 -40.40 -6.45 -8.02
C GLY A 69 -39.19 -5.90 -8.78
N VAL A 70 -38.04 -6.55 -8.70
CA VAL A 70 -36.81 -6.17 -9.44
C VAL A 70 -36.90 -6.71 -10.88
N GLY A 71 -36.70 -5.83 -11.86
CA GLY A 71 -36.61 -6.17 -13.29
C GLY A 71 -35.15 -6.09 -13.78
N THR A 72 -34.61 -4.88 -13.97
CA THR A 72 -33.25 -4.69 -14.41
C THR A 72 -32.38 -4.20 -13.27
N VAL A 73 -31.13 -4.69 -13.22
CA VAL A 73 -30.14 -4.29 -12.20
C VAL A 73 -28.88 -3.83 -12.87
N GLN A 74 -28.47 -2.63 -12.53
CA GLN A 74 -27.17 -2.06 -12.89
C GLN A 74 -26.36 -1.82 -11.61
N VAL A 75 -25.15 -2.33 -11.56
CA VAL A 75 -24.21 -2.10 -10.45
C VAL A 75 -22.94 -1.48 -11.00
N GLU A 76 -22.49 -0.43 -10.38
CA GLU A 76 -21.25 0.26 -10.71
C GLU A 76 -20.37 0.38 -9.46
N VAL A 77 -19.12 -0.08 -9.55
CA VAL A 77 -18.12 0.13 -8.52
C VAL A 77 -17.19 1.25 -8.95
N VAL A 78 -17.09 2.27 -8.12
CA VAL A 78 -16.19 3.42 -8.31
C VAL A 78 -15.31 3.61 -7.08
N TRP A 79 -14.22 4.38 -7.21
CA TRP A 79 -13.42 4.74 -6.04
C TRP A 79 -12.94 6.18 -6.11
N THR A 80 -12.79 6.78 -4.92
CA THR A 80 -12.19 8.09 -4.74
C THR A 80 -11.17 7.99 -3.61
N ILE A 81 -9.90 8.13 -3.95
CA ILE A 81 -8.82 8.03 -2.98
C ILE A 81 -8.72 9.36 -2.24
N GLY A 82 -9.05 9.34 -0.95
CA GLY A 82 -8.87 10.47 -0.05
C GLY A 82 -7.39 10.69 0.29
N GLY A 83 -7.04 11.92 0.67
CA GLY A 83 -5.73 12.26 1.22
C GLY A 83 -5.75 12.23 2.74
N SER A 84 -4.60 12.00 3.37
CA SER A 84 -4.41 12.26 4.80
C SER A 84 -4.71 13.74 5.08
N SER A 85 -5.37 14.01 6.21
CA SER A 85 -5.71 15.39 6.62
C SER A 85 -4.48 16.25 6.97
N ASP A 86 -3.33 15.62 7.13
CA ASP A 86 -2.09 16.31 7.47
C ASP A 86 -1.52 17.02 6.24
N VAL A 87 -1.45 18.34 6.32
CA VAL A 87 -0.90 19.16 5.24
C VAL A 87 0.60 18.90 5.14
N GLN A 88 1.03 18.45 3.96
CA GLN A 88 2.46 18.30 3.67
C GLN A 88 3.13 19.68 3.63
N GLN A 89 4.18 19.87 4.42
CA GLN A 89 4.89 21.14 4.54
C GLN A 89 5.76 21.47 3.31
N HIS A 90 5.97 20.48 2.42
CA HIS A 90 6.86 20.61 1.26
C HIS A 90 6.07 20.68 -0.04
N ARG A 91 6.33 21.74 -0.84
CA ARG A 91 5.67 21.99 -2.13
C ARG A 91 5.69 20.79 -3.08
N THR A 92 6.75 20.01 -3.08
CA THR A 92 6.91 18.81 -3.92
C THR A 92 5.99 17.66 -3.54
N LEU A 93 5.43 17.68 -2.32
CA LEU A 93 4.55 16.67 -1.74
C LEU A 93 3.10 17.13 -1.63
N GLU A 94 2.77 18.39 -1.94
CA GLU A 94 1.40 18.93 -1.81
C GLU A 94 0.35 18.12 -2.57
N LYS A 95 0.74 17.52 -3.70
CA LYS A 95 -0.14 16.74 -4.57
C LYS A 95 -0.01 15.22 -4.34
N VAL A 96 0.70 14.80 -3.30
CA VAL A 96 0.78 13.41 -2.87
C VAL A 96 -0.28 13.19 -1.80
N LYS A 97 -1.31 12.40 -2.10
CA LYS A 97 -2.43 12.20 -1.19
C LYS A 97 -2.05 11.39 0.05
N ASN A 98 -1.26 10.33 -0.14
CA ASN A 98 -0.89 9.42 0.94
C ASN A 98 0.57 8.99 0.82
N ILE A 99 1.28 9.00 1.95
CA ILE A 99 2.67 8.52 2.05
C ILE A 99 2.68 7.30 2.96
N VAL A 100 3.05 6.15 2.44
CA VAL A 100 3.05 4.88 3.16
C VAL A 100 4.47 4.34 3.29
N ALA A 101 4.93 4.16 4.52
CA ALA A 101 6.22 3.54 4.80
C ALA A 101 6.12 2.01 4.76
N VAL A 102 7.06 1.35 4.09
CA VAL A 102 7.27 -0.10 4.18
C VAL A 102 8.54 -0.34 4.99
N ALA A 103 8.40 -0.93 6.15
CA ALA A 103 9.46 -1.05 7.14
C ALA A 103 9.63 -2.49 7.63
N SER A 104 10.80 -2.78 8.18
CA SER A 104 11.09 -4.06 8.83
C SER A 104 12.02 -3.85 10.02
N GLY A 105 11.89 -4.69 11.04
CA GLY A 105 12.75 -4.63 12.22
C GLY A 105 14.18 -5.10 11.95
N LYS A 106 14.43 -5.88 10.89
CA LYS A 106 15.76 -6.36 10.49
C LYS A 106 15.89 -6.47 8.98
N GLY A 107 17.13 -6.57 8.47
CA GLY A 107 17.44 -6.86 7.07
C GLY A 107 17.12 -8.32 6.68
N GLY A 108 16.94 -8.56 5.38
CA GLY A 108 16.79 -9.91 4.82
C GLY A 108 15.37 -10.49 4.87
N VAL A 109 14.37 -9.77 5.38
CA VAL A 109 12.97 -10.24 5.43
C VAL A 109 12.18 -10.00 4.13
N GLY A 110 12.80 -9.40 3.10
CA GLY A 110 12.14 -9.10 1.83
C GLY A 110 11.34 -7.80 1.81
N LYS A 111 11.71 -6.82 2.64
CA LYS A 111 11.09 -5.50 2.72
C LYS A 111 11.03 -4.80 1.35
N SER A 112 12.19 -4.64 0.68
CA SER A 112 12.29 -3.94 -0.62
C SER A 112 11.56 -4.67 -1.73
N THR A 113 11.60 -6.01 -1.73
CA THR A 113 10.79 -6.88 -2.59
C THR A 113 9.29 -6.62 -2.40
N THR A 114 8.85 -6.51 -1.14
CA THR A 114 7.46 -6.22 -0.81
C THR A 114 7.10 -4.80 -1.21
N ALA A 115 7.98 -3.81 -0.97
CA ALA A 115 7.73 -2.40 -1.32
C ALA A 115 7.51 -2.18 -2.82
N VAL A 116 8.38 -2.74 -3.68
CA VAL A 116 8.25 -2.59 -5.14
C VAL A 116 6.99 -3.28 -5.67
N ASN A 117 6.72 -4.52 -5.23
CA ASN A 117 5.54 -5.24 -5.68
C ASN A 117 4.23 -4.64 -5.12
N LEU A 118 4.24 -4.08 -3.90
CA LEU A 118 3.11 -3.32 -3.35
C LEU A 118 2.82 -2.07 -4.19
N ALA A 119 3.86 -1.31 -4.57
CA ALA A 119 3.72 -0.13 -5.42
C ALA A 119 3.14 -0.50 -6.80
N LEU A 120 3.64 -1.56 -7.42
CA LEU A 120 3.14 -2.06 -8.71
C LEU A 120 1.71 -2.63 -8.60
N ALA A 121 1.39 -3.30 -7.49
CA ALA A 121 0.04 -3.79 -7.23
C ALA A 121 -0.97 -2.64 -7.09
N LEU A 122 -0.62 -1.57 -6.38
CA LEU A 122 -1.44 -0.35 -6.29
C LEU A 122 -1.64 0.31 -7.66
N LEU A 123 -0.59 0.35 -8.48
CA LEU A 123 -0.68 0.83 -9.86
C LEU A 123 -1.65 -0.03 -10.68
N ALA A 124 -1.55 -1.36 -10.57
CA ALA A 124 -2.43 -2.32 -11.26
C ALA A 124 -3.89 -2.21 -10.78
N GLU A 125 -4.12 -1.82 -9.53
CA GLU A 125 -5.47 -1.52 -9.00
C GLU A 125 -6.02 -0.15 -9.44
N GLY A 126 -5.25 0.65 -10.19
CA GLY A 126 -5.70 1.90 -10.81
C GLY A 126 -5.32 3.17 -10.05
N ALA A 127 -4.31 3.12 -9.17
CA ALA A 127 -3.78 4.30 -8.49
C ALA A 127 -2.59 4.92 -9.23
N LYS A 128 -2.31 6.20 -8.98
CA LYS A 128 -1.06 6.87 -9.37
C LYS A 128 -0.04 6.69 -8.25
N VAL A 129 1.07 6.02 -8.53
CA VAL A 129 1.99 5.56 -7.50
C VAL A 129 3.42 6.03 -7.73
N GLY A 130 4.06 6.48 -6.65
CA GLY A 130 5.50 6.73 -6.57
C GLY A 130 6.17 5.73 -5.63
N LEU A 131 7.46 5.49 -5.84
CA LEU A 131 8.32 4.65 -4.99
C LEU A 131 9.62 5.39 -4.67
N LEU A 132 9.88 5.59 -3.39
CA LEU A 132 11.15 6.11 -2.89
C LEU A 132 11.94 4.98 -2.24
N ASP A 133 13.12 4.69 -2.76
CA ASP A 133 14.12 3.86 -2.09
C ASP A 133 14.88 4.72 -1.06
N ALA A 134 14.59 4.48 0.20
CA ALA A 134 15.21 5.16 1.33
C ALA A 134 16.31 4.32 2.01
N ASP A 135 16.66 3.15 1.47
CA ASP A 135 17.79 2.36 1.96
C ASP A 135 19.11 2.86 1.38
N ILE A 136 19.67 3.84 2.05
CA ILE A 136 20.89 4.55 1.59
C ILE A 136 22.13 3.65 1.58
N TYR A 137 22.14 2.64 2.44
CA TYR A 137 23.30 1.74 2.58
C TYR A 137 23.28 0.60 1.57
N GLY A 138 22.10 0.23 1.07
CA GLY A 138 21.94 -0.84 0.11
C GLY A 138 20.78 -0.56 -0.85
N PRO A 139 20.85 0.55 -1.63
CA PRO A 139 19.78 0.88 -2.56
C PRO A 139 19.60 -0.25 -3.57
N SER A 140 18.39 -0.75 -3.69
CA SER A 140 18.08 -1.94 -4.47
C SER A 140 16.99 -1.72 -5.52
N GLN A 141 16.18 -0.67 -5.39
CA GLN A 141 15.02 -0.46 -6.25
C GLN A 141 15.41 -0.18 -7.71
N GLN A 142 16.58 0.46 -7.95
CA GLN A 142 17.08 0.67 -9.31
C GLN A 142 17.24 -0.67 -10.05
N MET A 143 17.91 -1.63 -9.43
CA MET A 143 18.12 -2.96 -9.99
C MET A 143 16.81 -3.74 -10.14
N MET A 144 15.99 -3.75 -9.08
CA MET A 144 14.72 -4.48 -9.06
C MET A 144 13.74 -4.00 -10.12
N LEU A 145 13.79 -2.72 -10.49
CA LEU A 145 12.94 -2.13 -11.54
C LEU A 145 13.55 -2.17 -12.95
N GLY A 146 14.74 -2.72 -13.11
CA GLY A 146 15.44 -2.79 -14.39
C GLY A 146 15.87 -1.43 -14.95
N VAL A 147 16.07 -0.44 -14.06
CA VAL A 147 16.58 0.88 -14.48
C VAL A 147 18.07 0.81 -14.73
N ALA A 148 18.49 1.29 -15.92
CA ALA A 148 19.90 1.25 -16.31
C ALA A 148 20.81 1.95 -15.27
N PRO A 149 22.01 1.40 -14.98
CA PRO A 149 22.92 1.97 -13.99
C PRO A 149 23.35 3.42 -14.27
N GLU A 150 23.32 3.82 -15.54
CA GLU A 150 23.66 5.18 -15.99
C GLU A 150 22.49 6.16 -15.92
N GLN A 151 21.26 5.67 -15.75
CA GLN A 151 20.08 6.52 -15.69
C GLN A 151 20.15 7.46 -14.49
N ARG A 152 19.96 8.74 -14.75
CA ARG A 152 19.96 9.79 -13.74
C ARG A 152 18.63 10.54 -13.79
N PRO A 153 18.15 11.10 -12.67
CA PRO A 153 17.00 11.97 -12.66
C PRO A 153 17.31 13.28 -13.38
N ASP A 154 16.37 13.77 -14.17
CA ASP A 154 16.46 15.09 -14.78
C ASP A 154 16.22 16.18 -13.73
N GLN A 155 16.69 17.40 -14.02
CA GLN A 155 16.45 18.57 -13.17
C GLN A 155 15.14 19.26 -13.56
N HIS A 156 14.45 19.80 -12.56
CA HIS A 156 13.29 20.66 -12.71
C HIS A 156 13.53 21.97 -11.96
N ASP A 157 13.50 23.09 -12.69
CA ASP A 157 13.70 24.44 -12.14
C ASP A 157 14.99 24.63 -11.30
N GLU A 158 16.09 24.01 -11.69
CA GLU A 158 17.42 24.07 -11.03
C GLU A 158 17.44 23.61 -9.55
N GLN A 159 16.28 23.47 -8.92
CA GLN A 159 16.14 23.17 -7.48
C GLN A 159 15.61 21.77 -7.20
N TYR A 160 14.91 21.16 -8.16
CA TYR A 160 14.22 19.90 -7.96
C TYR A 160 14.72 18.84 -8.94
N LEU A 161 14.48 17.59 -8.58
CA LEU A 161 14.75 16.43 -9.42
C LEU A 161 13.41 15.87 -9.94
N LEU A 162 13.36 15.51 -11.20
CA LEU A 162 12.23 14.73 -11.73
C LEU A 162 12.41 13.26 -11.34
N PRO A 163 11.36 12.58 -10.89
CA PRO A 163 11.43 11.15 -10.63
C PRO A 163 11.70 10.38 -11.91
N VAL A 164 12.48 9.32 -11.82
CA VAL A 164 12.73 8.38 -12.92
C VAL A 164 11.50 7.53 -13.13
N ALA A 165 11.00 7.45 -14.37
CA ALA A 165 9.89 6.58 -14.71
C ALA A 165 10.38 5.14 -14.90
N ALA A 166 9.81 4.19 -14.14
CA ALA A 166 10.12 2.77 -14.26
C ALA A 166 8.87 1.93 -14.02
N GLN A 167 8.58 0.96 -14.91
CA GLN A 167 7.42 0.07 -14.80
C GLN A 167 6.07 0.79 -14.57
N GLY A 168 5.92 2.04 -15.04
CA GLY A 168 4.73 2.87 -14.82
C GLY A 168 4.71 3.63 -13.48
N LEU A 169 5.69 3.41 -12.61
CA LEU A 169 5.88 4.15 -11.35
C LEU A 169 6.73 5.40 -11.58
N LYS A 170 6.56 6.41 -10.69
CA LYS A 170 7.53 7.49 -10.50
C LYS A 170 8.48 7.07 -9.40
N THR A 171 9.77 6.93 -9.69
CA THR A 171 10.73 6.36 -8.75
C THR A 171 11.87 7.31 -8.43
N MET A 172 12.38 7.22 -7.21
CA MET A 172 13.61 7.91 -6.78
C MET A 172 14.40 7.00 -5.85
N SER A 173 15.71 6.99 -6.02
CA SER A 173 16.65 6.20 -5.21
C SER A 173 17.99 6.91 -5.10
N MET A 174 18.70 6.70 -4.00
CA MET A 174 20.10 7.06 -3.91
C MET A 174 20.96 6.36 -4.96
N GLY A 175 20.56 5.18 -5.41
CA GLY A 175 21.19 4.46 -6.51
C GLY A 175 21.27 5.27 -7.81
N TYR A 176 20.30 6.16 -8.06
CA TYR A 176 20.33 7.03 -9.24
C TYR A 176 21.34 8.17 -9.13
N LEU A 177 21.81 8.52 -7.92
CA LEU A 177 22.68 9.65 -7.67
C LEU A 177 24.14 9.23 -7.37
N THR A 178 24.34 7.96 -7.06
CA THR A 178 25.66 7.40 -6.72
C THR A 178 26.17 6.49 -7.85
N THR A 179 27.47 6.22 -7.84
CA THR A 179 28.08 5.22 -8.72
C THR A 179 28.74 4.16 -7.86
N ASP A 180 28.72 2.91 -8.30
CA ASP A 180 29.34 1.77 -7.59
C ASP A 180 30.85 1.96 -7.29
N LYS A 181 31.48 2.91 -7.99
CA LYS A 181 32.92 3.20 -7.88
C LYS A 181 33.28 4.21 -6.78
N THR A 182 32.28 4.86 -6.18
CA THR A 182 32.53 5.88 -5.16
C THR A 182 31.94 5.42 -3.83
N PRO A 183 32.71 4.76 -2.94
CA PRO A 183 32.21 4.40 -1.64
C PRO A 183 31.97 5.68 -0.84
N VAL A 184 30.69 6.08 -0.72
CA VAL A 184 30.29 7.19 0.14
C VAL A 184 30.12 6.62 1.54
N VAL A 185 31.00 7.00 2.46
CA VAL A 185 30.86 6.61 3.86
C VAL A 185 29.81 7.52 4.52
N TRP A 186 28.56 7.10 4.47
CA TRP A 186 27.47 7.80 5.11
C TRP A 186 27.53 7.62 6.64
N ARG A 187 27.56 8.73 7.39
CA ARG A 187 27.30 8.73 8.83
C ARG A 187 25.80 9.00 9.07
N GLY A 188 25.22 8.44 10.13
CA GLY A 188 23.79 8.49 10.41
C GLY A 188 23.10 9.84 10.15
N PRO A 189 23.59 10.97 10.74
CA PRO A 189 22.98 12.29 10.50
C PRO A 189 23.05 12.77 9.04
N MET A 190 24.13 12.44 8.32
CA MET A 190 24.28 12.79 6.90
C MET A 190 23.32 11.97 6.03
N ALA A 191 23.17 10.68 6.34
CA ALA A 191 22.23 9.79 5.64
C ALA A 191 20.80 10.28 5.81
N GLY A 192 20.38 10.64 7.03
CA GLY A 192 19.05 11.19 7.30
C GLY A 192 18.80 12.51 6.55
N GLY A 193 19.80 13.40 6.50
CA GLY A 193 19.73 14.65 5.73
C GLY A 193 19.58 14.43 4.23
N ALA A 194 20.37 13.52 3.65
CA ALA A 194 20.30 13.18 2.23
C ALA A 194 18.94 12.54 1.85
N LEU A 195 18.41 11.64 2.68
CA LEU A 195 17.08 11.06 2.46
C LEU A 195 15.97 12.10 2.52
N LYS A 196 16.05 13.02 3.50
CA LYS A 196 15.11 14.13 3.56
C LYS A 196 15.16 14.97 2.28
N GLN A 197 16.34 15.32 1.81
CA GLN A 197 16.51 16.05 0.54
C GLN A 197 15.94 15.26 -0.63
N LEU A 198 16.26 13.98 -0.75
CA LEU A 198 15.76 13.11 -1.82
C LEU A 198 14.23 13.08 -1.85
N LEU A 199 13.58 12.95 -0.71
CA LEU A 199 12.14 12.96 -0.57
C LEU A 199 11.52 14.32 -0.92
N THR A 200 12.11 15.43 -0.38
CA THR A 200 11.53 16.77 -0.46
C THR A 200 12.00 17.59 -1.66
N GLN A 201 13.06 17.19 -2.36
CA GLN A 201 13.54 17.82 -3.60
C GLN A 201 13.10 17.05 -4.87
N THR A 202 12.46 15.90 -4.75
CA THR A 202 11.87 15.21 -5.89
C THR A 202 10.50 15.81 -6.22
N TRP A 203 10.28 16.22 -7.47
CA TRP A 203 9.02 16.74 -7.94
C TRP A 203 8.05 15.62 -8.28
N TRP A 204 7.35 15.08 -7.25
CA TRP A 204 6.49 13.91 -7.39
C TRP A 204 5.25 14.17 -8.26
N GLY A 205 4.72 15.42 -8.27
CA GLY A 205 3.47 15.74 -8.95
C GLY A 205 2.26 15.02 -8.33
N ASP A 206 1.23 14.78 -9.13
CA ASP A 206 0.00 14.13 -8.66
C ASP A 206 0.25 12.65 -8.40
N LEU A 207 0.13 12.23 -7.14
CA LEU A 207 0.18 10.82 -6.70
C LEU A 207 -0.96 10.52 -5.73
N ASP A 208 -1.54 9.34 -5.87
CA ASP A 208 -2.46 8.80 -4.88
C ASP A 208 -1.70 8.20 -3.70
N TYR A 209 -0.57 7.51 -3.99
CA TYR A 209 0.31 6.91 -2.99
C TYR A 209 1.77 7.12 -3.34
N LEU A 210 2.56 7.50 -2.33
CA LEU A 210 4.02 7.42 -2.36
C LEU A 210 4.45 6.32 -1.39
N ILE A 211 5.01 5.25 -1.90
CA ILE A 211 5.56 4.15 -1.11
C ILE A 211 7.01 4.48 -0.79
N ILE A 212 7.37 4.42 0.50
CA ILE A 212 8.75 4.61 0.96
C ILE A 212 9.29 3.25 1.41
N ASP A 213 10.27 2.74 0.68
CA ASP A 213 11.06 1.58 1.08
C ASP A 213 12.09 2.02 2.13
N MET A 214 11.78 1.81 3.42
CA MET A 214 12.57 2.29 4.55
C MET A 214 13.87 1.50 4.71
N PRO A 215 14.96 2.07 5.25
CA PRO A 215 16.11 1.27 5.65
C PRO A 215 15.70 0.21 6.69
N PRO A 216 16.43 -0.92 6.80
CA PRO A 216 16.12 -1.95 7.79
C PRO A 216 16.43 -1.50 9.23
N GLY A 217 15.71 -2.08 10.20
CA GLY A 217 15.93 -1.82 11.64
C GLY A 217 14.98 -0.77 12.23
N THR A 218 15.37 -0.17 13.36
CA THR A 218 14.57 0.82 14.12
C THR A 218 15.46 1.96 14.63
N GLY A 219 16.46 2.33 13.84
CA GLY A 219 17.47 3.33 14.24
C GLY A 219 17.07 4.77 13.92
N ASP A 220 18.03 5.69 14.12
CA ASP A 220 17.84 7.14 13.99
C ASP A 220 17.39 7.58 12.58
N ILE A 221 17.78 6.85 11.54
CA ILE A 221 17.42 7.21 10.16
C ILE A 221 15.94 7.03 9.92
N GLN A 222 15.37 5.88 10.36
CA GLN A 222 13.92 5.66 10.25
C GLN A 222 13.14 6.68 11.07
N LEU A 223 13.61 6.98 12.28
CA LEU A 223 12.98 7.97 13.14
C LEU A 223 13.00 9.35 12.48
N THR A 224 14.17 9.80 11.98
CA THR A 224 14.33 11.07 11.28
C THR A 224 13.43 11.16 10.06
N LEU A 225 13.38 10.11 9.24
CA LEU A 225 12.54 10.11 8.05
C LEU A 225 11.05 10.16 8.40
N SER A 226 10.62 9.38 9.40
CA SER A 226 9.23 9.36 9.88
C SER A 226 8.77 10.69 10.48
N GLN A 227 9.71 11.51 10.95
CA GLN A 227 9.44 12.86 11.46
C GLN A 227 9.58 13.98 10.42
N SER A 228 10.18 13.67 9.27
CA SER A 228 10.46 14.68 8.23
C SER A 228 9.25 14.98 7.35
N VAL A 229 8.28 14.06 7.27
CA VAL A 229 7.06 14.18 6.48
C VAL A 229 5.90 13.52 7.23
N SER A 230 4.68 13.97 6.95
CA SER A 230 3.47 13.35 7.51
C SER A 230 3.20 12.02 6.83
N LEU A 231 3.60 10.93 7.47
CA LEU A 231 3.29 9.57 6.99
C LEU A 231 1.83 9.25 7.25
N SER A 232 1.11 8.81 6.23
CA SER A 232 -0.29 8.38 6.35
C SER A 232 -0.41 7.03 7.05
N GLY A 233 0.66 6.22 7.03
CA GLY A 233 0.74 4.96 7.74
C GLY A 233 1.99 4.15 7.40
N ALA A 234 2.17 3.03 8.10
CA ALA A 234 3.28 2.11 7.90
C ALA A 234 2.81 0.67 7.75
N VAL A 235 3.45 -0.08 6.87
CA VAL A 235 3.32 -1.54 6.70
C VAL A 235 4.58 -2.18 7.25
N ILE A 236 4.41 -3.16 8.14
CA ILE A 236 5.54 -3.91 8.73
C ILE A 236 5.72 -5.23 7.98
N VAL A 237 6.90 -5.46 7.44
CA VAL A 237 7.26 -6.72 6.79
C VAL A 237 8.10 -7.56 7.73
N THR A 238 7.71 -8.82 7.91
CA THR A 238 8.43 -9.80 8.74
C THR A 238 8.40 -11.18 8.11
N THR A 239 9.12 -12.12 8.71
CA THR A 239 9.05 -13.56 8.41
C THR A 239 8.53 -14.30 9.64
N PRO A 240 8.06 -15.57 9.53
CA PRO A 240 7.49 -16.31 10.65
C PRO A 240 8.44 -16.58 11.83
N GLN A 241 9.76 -16.46 11.63
CA GLN A 241 10.79 -16.75 12.63
C GLN A 241 10.67 -15.86 13.87
N ASP A 242 10.76 -16.42 15.08
CA ASP A 242 10.61 -15.69 16.34
C ASP A 242 11.57 -14.49 16.46
N ILE A 243 12.83 -14.63 16.01
CA ILE A 243 13.80 -13.52 16.01
C ILE A 243 13.31 -12.36 15.11
N ALA A 244 12.71 -12.66 13.94
CA ALA A 244 12.17 -11.63 13.07
C ALA A 244 10.95 -10.94 13.70
N LEU A 245 10.13 -11.70 14.42
CA LEU A 245 8.96 -11.19 15.12
C LEU A 245 9.32 -10.23 16.25
N ILE A 246 10.36 -10.55 17.05
CA ILE A 246 10.88 -9.65 18.10
C ILE A 246 11.32 -8.30 17.50
N ASP A 247 12.00 -8.33 16.36
CA ASP A 247 12.42 -7.09 15.69
C ASP A 247 11.27 -6.37 15.02
N ALA A 248 10.28 -7.07 14.46
CA ALA A 248 9.06 -6.47 13.94
C ALA A 248 8.25 -5.74 15.04
N GLN A 249 8.18 -6.30 16.25
CA GLN A 249 7.58 -5.65 17.42
C GLN A 249 8.25 -4.31 17.73
N LYS A 250 9.59 -4.26 17.70
CA LYS A 250 10.32 -2.98 17.86
C LYS A 250 9.96 -1.96 16.78
N GLY A 251 9.76 -2.43 15.53
CA GLY A 251 9.30 -1.58 14.43
C GLY A 251 7.91 -1.00 14.68
N VAL A 252 6.96 -1.82 15.14
CA VAL A 252 5.63 -1.35 15.54
C VAL A 252 5.70 -0.29 16.63
N GLU A 253 6.48 -0.57 17.70
CA GLU A 253 6.64 0.38 18.82
C GLU A 253 7.32 1.69 18.40
N MET A 254 8.26 1.64 17.45
CA MET A 254 8.88 2.84 16.90
C MET A 254 7.83 3.72 16.22
N PHE A 255 7.00 3.17 15.32
CA PHE A 255 5.95 3.95 14.64
C PHE A 255 4.89 4.48 15.61
N ARG A 256 4.54 3.71 16.66
CA ARG A 256 3.63 4.19 17.72
C ARG A 256 4.20 5.40 18.46
N LYS A 257 5.51 5.40 18.78
CA LYS A 257 6.17 6.52 19.46
C LYS A 257 6.18 7.80 18.64
N VAL A 258 6.26 7.71 17.31
CA VAL A 258 6.20 8.87 16.40
C VAL A 258 4.78 9.13 15.89
N GLN A 259 3.79 8.50 16.47
CA GLN A 259 2.36 8.67 16.15
C GLN A 259 2.00 8.35 14.69
N VAL A 260 2.79 7.52 14.00
CA VAL A 260 2.47 6.99 12.69
C VAL A 260 1.63 5.72 12.84
N PRO A 261 0.43 5.65 12.26
CA PRO A 261 -0.41 4.47 12.37
C PRO A 261 0.22 3.28 11.62
N VAL A 262 0.28 2.12 12.28
CA VAL A 262 0.63 0.87 11.61
C VAL A 262 -0.63 0.31 10.95
N LEU A 263 -0.61 0.19 9.63
CA LEU A 263 -1.73 -0.29 8.81
C LEU A 263 -1.90 -1.80 8.92
N GLY A 264 -0.82 -2.50 9.21
CA GLY A 264 -0.81 -3.95 9.42
C GLY A 264 0.54 -4.58 9.14
N VAL A 265 0.55 -5.91 9.17
CA VAL A 265 1.74 -6.75 8.95
C VAL A 265 1.60 -7.52 7.65
N VAL A 266 2.72 -7.63 6.91
CA VAL A 266 2.89 -8.59 5.81
C VAL A 266 3.85 -9.67 6.29
N GLU A 267 3.38 -10.92 6.30
CA GLU A 267 4.23 -12.08 6.58
C GLU A 267 4.85 -12.58 5.28
N ASN A 268 6.13 -12.31 5.08
CA ASN A 268 6.86 -12.80 3.92
C ASN A 268 7.53 -14.13 4.21
N MET A 269 7.76 -14.93 3.16
CA MET A 269 8.37 -16.27 3.27
C MET A 269 7.57 -17.20 4.18
N ALA A 270 6.24 -17.05 4.22
CA ALA A 270 5.35 -17.81 5.10
C ALA A 270 5.35 -19.30 4.77
N ILE A 271 5.42 -19.63 3.48
CA ILE A 271 5.42 -21.00 3.01
C ILE A 271 6.33 -21.15 1.79
N HIS A 272 7.10 -22.22 1.74
CA HIS A 272 7.80 -22.66 0.54
C HIS A 272 6.92 -23.61 -0.26
N ILE A 273 6.87 -23.42 -1.58
CA ILE A 273 6.18 -24.32 -2.50
C ILE A 273 7.24 -24.90 -3.43
N CYS A 274 7.46 -26.21 -3.33
CA CYS A 274 8.44 -26.91 -4.17
C CYS A 274 8.04 -26.80 -5.64
N SER A 275 8.96 -26.32 -6.49
CA SER A 275 8.73 -26.15 -7.94
C SER A 275 8.55 -27.48 -8.68
N GLU A 276 9.08 -28.60 -8.13
CA GLU A 276 9.03 -29.91 -8.76
C GLU A 276 7.75 -30.68 -8.46
N CYS A 277 7.33 -30.69 -7.19
CA CYS A 277 6.21 -31.54 -6.75
C CYS A 277 5.04 -30.79 -6.12
N GLY A 278 5.13 -29.46 -5.98
CA GLY A 278 4.10 -28.64 -5.36
C GLY A 278 3.96 -28.83 -3.84
N HIS A 279 4.85 -29.62 -3.20
CA HIS A 279 4.85 -29.79 -1.74
C HIS A 279 4.97 -28.43 -1.04
N ARG A 280 4.14 -28.22 -0.01
CA ARG A 280 4.09 -26.97 0.76
C ARG A 280 4.70 -27.21 2.14
N GLU A 281 5.68 -26.40 2.49
CA GLU A 281 6.41 -26.51 3.74
C GLU A 281 6.67 -25.14 4.38
N ALA A 282 6.40 -25.02 5.66
CA ALA A 282 6.65 -23.81 6.44
C ALA A 282 8.09 -23.81 7.00
N LEU A 283 9.08 -23.55 6.13
CA LEU A 283 10.51 -23.62 6.48
C LEU A 283 10.91 -22.71 7.65
N PHE A 284 10.20 -21.62 7.84
CA PHE A 284 10.49 -20.62 8.87
C PHE A 284 9.50 -20.61 10.03
N GLY A 285 8.63 -21.62 10.13
CA GLY A 285 7.55 -21.70 11.10
C GLY A 285 6.23 -21.15 10.55
N GLU A 286 5.19 -21.21 11.37
CA GLU A 286 3.81 -20.86 10.99
C GLU A 286 3.19 -19.82 11.91
N GLY A 287 2.32 -18.96 11.37
CA GLY A 287 1.45 -18.05 12.11
C GLY A 287 2.17 -16.93 12.87
N GLY A 288 3.41 -16.61 12.50
CA GLY A 288 4.16 -15.54 13.14
C GLY A 288 3.51 -14.17 12.90
N GLY A 289 3.10 -13.88 11.68
CA GLY A 289 2.40 -12.66 11.31
C GLY A 289 1.05 -12.52 12.02
N GLU A 290 0.30 -13.61 12.15
CA GLU A 290 -0.97 -13.63 12.89
C GLU A 290 -0.76 -13.33 14.38
N ARG A 291 0.31 -13.87 15.01
CA ARG A 291 0.65 -13.57 16.40
C ARG A 291 0.87 -12.09 16.62
N ILE A 292 1.74 -11.46 15.82
CA ILE A 292 1.97 -10.00 15.91
C ILE A 292 0.69 -9.22 15.64
N ALA A 293 -0.07 -9.58 14.62
CA ALA A 293 -1.32 -8.92 14.27
C ALA A 293 -2.29 -8.92 15.47
N ARG A 294 -2.45 -10.06 16.12
CA ARG A 294 -3.28 -10.22 17.31
C ARG A 294 -2.73 -9.45 18.52
N ASP A 295 -1.43 -9.60 18.84
CA ASP A 295 -0.81 -8.99 20.02
C ASP A 295 -0.86 -7.46 19.97
N TYR A 296 -0.82 -6.88 18.78
CA TYR A 296 -0.86 -5.43 18.54
C TYR A 296 -2.21 -4.90 18.05
N SER A 297 -3.24 -5.76 17.98
CA SER A 297 -4.59 -5.41 17.51
C SER A 297 -4.56 -4.70 16.15
N MET A 298 -3.79 -5.22 15.21
CA MET A 298 -3.69 -4.75 13.84
C MET A 298 -3.92 -5.91 12.86
N PRO A 299 -4.32 -5.68 11.60
CA PRO A 299 -4.56 -6.75 10.64
C PRO A 299 -3.26 -7.41 10.15
N LEU A 300 -3.33 -8.71 9.86
CA LEU A 300 -2.45 -9.37 8.91
C LEU A 300 -2.94 -8.97 7.50
N LEU A 301 -2.13 -8.21 6.77
CA LEU A 301 -2.48 -7.72 5.42
C LEU A 301 -2.40 -8.83 4.36
N GLY A 302 -1.57 -9.84 4.63
CA GLY A 302 -1.43 -11.03 3.81
C GLY A 302 -0.11 -11.75 4.05
N SER A 303 0.00 -12.96 3.48
CA SER A 303 1.17 -13.82 3.57
C SER A 303 1.70 -14.13 2.18
N LEU A 304 3.00 -13.99 2.00
CA LEU A 304 3.71 -14.18 0.73
C LEU A 304 4.56 -15.45 0.79
N PRO A 305 4.65 -16.22 -0.30
CA PRO A 305 5.46 -17.42 -0.33
C PRO A 305 6.96 -17.10 -0.42
N LEU A 306 7.79 -18.03 0.06
CA LEU A 306 9.19 -18.11 -0.33
C LEU A 306 9.26 -18.76 -1.70
N SER A 307 9.58 -17.97 -2.72
CA SER A 307 9.55 -18.38 -4.12
C SER A 307 10.84 -18.03 -4.86
N LEU A 308 11.40 -19.01 -5.56
CA LEU A 308 12.53 -18.82 -6.46
C LEU A 308 12.17 -17.85 -7.60
N GLN A 309 10.94 -17.91 -8.09
CA GLN A 309 10.42 -17.06 -9.15
C GLN A 309 10.48 -15.58 -8.78
N ILE A 310 10.01 -15.20 -7.56
CA ILE A 310 10.08 -13.82 -7.08
C ILE A 310 11.53 -13.31 -7.15
N ARG A 311 12.49 -14.10 -6.65
CA ARG A 311 13.91 -13.73 -6.68
C ARG A 311 14.42 -13.55 -8.11
N GLN A 312 14.18 -14.52 -8.98
CA GLN A 312 14.67 -14.47 -10.36
C GLN A 312 14.12 -13.29 -11.15
N GLN A 313 12.84 -12.98 -10.97
CA GLN A 313 12.18 -11.84 -11.63
C GLN A 313 12.74 -10.51 -11.14
N LEU A 314 12.98 -10.36 -9.84
CA LEU A 314 13.59 -9.16 -9.27
C LEU A 314 15.06 -8.98 -9.69
N ASP A 315 15.84 -10.06 -9.68
CA ASP A 315 17.24 -10.05 -10.16
C ASP A 315 17.33 -9.69 -11.65
N ALA A 316 16.29 -10.02 -12.44
CA ALA A 316 16.16 -9.64 -13.84
C ALA A 316 15.60 -8.23 -14.07
N GLY A 317 15.31 -7.46 -13.01
CA GLY A 317 14.76 -6.11 -13.13
C GLY A 317 13.30 -6.07 -13.58
N ASN A 318 12.56 -7.14 -13.40
CA ASN A 318 11.14 -7.27 -13.78
C ASN A 318 10.32 -7.84 -12.61
N PRO A 319 9.90 -7.01 -11.66
CA PRO A 319 9.20 -7.45 -10.45
C PRO A 319 7.95 -8.29 -10.76
N THR A 320 7.62 -9.22 -9.86
CA THR A 320 6.59 -10.25 -10.07
C THR A 320 5.23 -9.71 -10.55
N VAL A 321 4.78 -8.58 -9.99
CA VAL A 321 3.50 -7.98 -10.39
C VAL A 321 3.54 -7.45 -11.83
N ALA A 322 4.70 -6.99 -12.30
CA ALA A 322 4.88 -6.54 -13.68
C ALA A 322 5.16 -7.72 -14.63
N ALA A 323 5.97 -8.70 -14.17
CA ALA A 323 6.36 -9.86 -14.96
C ALA A 323 5.18 -10.79 -15.28
N GLU A 324 4.32 -11.02 -14.28
CA GLU A 324 3.17 -11.95 -14.38
C GLU A 324 1.94 -11.34 -13.69
N PRO A 325 1.31 -10.32 -14.31
CA PRO A 325 0.22 -9.58 -13.68
C PRO A 325 -1.00 -10.46 -13.31
N ASP A 326 -1.23 -11.55 -14.04
CA ASP A 326 -2.32 -12.50 -13.79
C ASP A 326 -1.88 -13.73 -12.98
N GLY A 327 -0.62 -13.77 -12.56
CA GLY A 327 -0.06 -14.86 -11.78
C GLY A 327 -0.60 -14.89 -10.35
N ALA A 328 -0.59 -16.08 -9.73
CA ALA A 328 -1.08 -16.27 -8.37
C ALA A 328 -0.34 -15.39 -7.35
N ILE A 329 0.98 -15.22 -7.49
CA ILE A 329 1.77 -14.39 -6.58
C ILE A 329 1.44 -12.91 -6.76
N ALA A 330 1.26 -12.44 -8.00
CA ALA A 330 0.79 -11.08 -8.27
C ALA A 330 -0.60 -10.83 -7.65
N GLY A 331 -1.47 -11.85 -7.68
CA GLY A 331 -2.75 -11.85 -6.97
C GLY A 331 -2.61 -11.55 -5.48
N LEU A 332 -1.69 -12.24 -4.78
CA LEU A 332 -1.41 -12.00 -3.35
C LEU A 332 -0.93 -10.57 -3.07
N TYR A 333 -0.04 -10.02 -3.92
CA TYR A 333 0.38 -8.63 -3.77
C TYR A 333 -0.77 -7.65 -3.98
N ARG A 334 -1.68 -7.89 -4.93
CA ARG A 334 -2.88 -7.07 -5.13
C ARG A 334 -3.84 -7.16 -3.92
N GLU A 335 -4.00 -8.33 -3.32
CA GLU A 335 -4.77 -8.49 -2.08
C GLU A 335 -4.17 -7.66 -0.94
N ILE A 336 -2.85 -7.74 -0.74
CA ILE A 336 -2.12 -6.94 0.26
C ILE A 336 -2.28 -5.44 -0.03
N ALA A 337 -2.21 -5.03 -1.29
CA ALA A 337 -2.38 -3.63 -1.71
C ALA A 337 -3.78 -3.11 -1.35
N ARG A 338 -4.84 -3.85 -1.67
CA ARG A 338 -6.22 -3.51 -1.32
C ARG A 338 -6.43 -3.49 0.19
N ALA A 339 -5.91 -4.50 0.92
CA ALA A 339 -6.00 -4.55 2.38
C ALA A 339 -5.31 -3.33 3.02
N THR A 340 -4.10 -2.98 2.55
CA THR A 340 -3.35 -1.81 3.04
C THR A 340 -4.13 -0.52 2.83
N THR A 341 -4.65 -0.30 1.63
CA THR A 341 -5.34 0.94 1.27
C THR A 341 -6.73 1.03 1.86
N ALA A 342 -7.42 -0.08 2.08
CA ALA A 342 -8.69 -0.12 2.82
C ALA A 342 -8.49 0.30 4.29
N GLN A 343 -7.44 -0.19 4.97
CA GLN A 343 -7.11 0.24 6.33
C GLN A 343 -6.81 1.74 6.39
N LEU A 344 -6.14 2.27 5.39
CA LEU A 344 -5.86 3.70 5.29
C LEU A 344 -7.14 4.50 5.05
N ALA A 345 -8.01 4.08 4.14
CA ALA A 345 -9.28 4.73 3.83
C ALA A 345 -10.21 4.80 5.05
N LEU A 346 -10.29 3.72 5.86
CA LEU A 346 -11.05 3.70 7.10
C LEU A 346 -10.57 4.74 8.11
N ARG A 347 -9.25 4.95 8.21
CA ARG A 347 -8.67 5.97 9.10
C ARG A 347 -8.98 7.38 8.61
N VAL A 348 -8.85 7.65 7.32
CA VAL A 348 -9.19 8.94 6.70
C VAL A 348 -10.67 9.27 6.94
N ALA A 349 -11.56 8.30 6.75
CA ALA A 349 -12.99 8.47 7.00
C ALA A 349 -13.29 8.76 8.49
N SER A 350 -12.63 8.05 9.41
CA SER A 350 -12.80 8.25 10.86
C SER A 350 -12.31 9.63 11.30
N ALA A 351 -11.18 10.09 10.79
CA ALA A 351 -10.65 11.42 11.08
C ALA A 351 -11.58 12.54 10.58
N SER A 352 -12.13 12.37 9.38
CA SER A 352 -13.09 13.33 8.80
C SER A 352 -14.41 13.39 9.59
N ALA A 353 -14.87 12.26 10.13
CA ALA A 353 -16.09 12.19 10.95
C ALA A 353 -15.92 12.84 12.34
N GLN A 354 -14.69 12.89 12.86
CA GLN A 354 -14.36 13.52 14.16
C GLN A 354 -14.05 15.02 14.05
N ALA A 355 -13.86 15.55 12.84
CA ALA A 355 -13.71 16.98 12.63
C ALA A 355 -15.03 17.68 12.94
N ILE A 356 -15.17 18.24 14.16
CA ILE A 356 -16.32 19.03 14.58
C ILE A 356 -16.42 20.24 13.66
N PRO A 357 -17.58 20.52 13.04
CA PRO A 357 -17.74 21.71 12.25
C PRO A 357 -17.48 22.94 13.12
N ASN A 358 -16.58 23.83 12.71
CA ASN A 358 -16.36 25.12 13.35
C ASN A 358 -17.68 25.90 13.28
N ILE A 359 -18.40 25.98 14.40
CA ILE A 359 -19.57 26.84 14.52
C ILE A 359 -19.07 28.28 14.59
N VAL A 360 -19.10 28.96 13.44
CA VAL A 360 -18.88 30.41 13.39
C VAL A 360 -20.14 31.07 13.93
N ILE A 361 -20.14 31.46 15.21
CA ILE A 361 -21.14 32.34 15.77
C ILE A 361 -20.88 33.73 15.15
N LYS A 362 -21.68 34.16 14.17
CA LYS A 362 -21.75 35.55 13.79
C LYS A 362 -22.44 36.26 14.92
N ALA A 363 -21.71 37.11 15.66
CA ALA A 363 -22.32 38.13 16.52
C ALA A 363 -22.95 39.18 15.62
N ASP A 364 -24.24 39.41 15.76
CA ASP A 364 -24.98 40.52 15.15
C ASP A 364 -24.54 41.87 15.78
#